data_f09c84f1dc0ac1a02f0874fa5c1185ed
#
_entry.id   f09c84f1dc0ac1a02f0874fa5c1185ed
#
_cell.length_a   1.000
_cell.length_b   1.000
_cell.length_c   1.000
_cell.angle_alpha   90.00
_cell.angle_beta   90.00
_cell.angle_gamma   90.00
#
_symmetry.space_group_name_H-M   'P 1'
#
loop_
_entity.id
_entity.type
_entity.pdbx_description
1 polymer ?
#
loop_
_entity_poly.entity_id
_entity_poly.type
_entity_poly.pdbx_seq_one_letter_code
_entity_poly.pdbx_strand_id
1 'polypeptide(L)'
;TVPAIIQKGYDGEITIIFNPNEGNKGMAGASKCYAHTGLITSASSNDGDWKHVVEGWRTNTAKTQLTKDGDNWKLVIPNIYEYYNCPTTTEIKKIAFVFHDGAGGSKEGKTADGKDIFVELADKGLAVSINEFAEITSLNTKVTLTGNATVSASLTLKINGETVKTATGTQLTHDYTFAKQG
;
A
#
# COMPACT_ATOMS: atom_id res chain seq x y z
N THR A 1 -0.39 -0.90 -3.21
CA THR A 1 0.94 -0.73 -3.80
C THR A 1 1.09 -1.50 -5.10
N VAL A 2 2.07 -1.12 -5.93
CA VAL A 2 2.55 -1.91 -7.05
C VAL A 2 4.07 -2.02 -6.89
N PRO A 3 4.63 -3.24 -6.76
CA PRO A 3 3.93 -4.53 -6.69
C PRO A 3 3.01 -4.63 -5.46
N ALA A 4 2.04 -5.52 -5.51
CA ALA A 4 1.07 -5.72 -4.41
C ALA A 4 1.77 -6.22 -3.13
N ILE A 5 2.83 -7.00 -3.28
CA ILE A 5 3.69 -7.47 -2.19
C ILE A 5 5.10 -6.96 -2.43
N ILE A 6 5.64 -6.24 -1.46
CA ILE A 6 7.02 -5.79 -1.45
C ILE A 6 7.78 -6.69 -0.49
N GLN A 7 8.84 -7.34 -0.96
CA GLN A 7 9.67 -8.19 -0.09
C GLN A 7 10.86 -7.43 0.47
N LYS A 8 11.33 -7.83 1.63
CA LYS A 8 12.60 -7.33 2.19
C LYS A 8 13.74 -7.53 1.19
N GLY A 9 14.49 -6.46 0.95
CA GLY A 9 15.55 -6.44 -0.03
C GLY A 9 15.10 -6.19 -1.48
N TYR A 10 13.81 -5.86 -1.71
CA TYR A 10 13.34 -5.39 -3.01
C TYR A 10 13.94 -4.02 -3.34
N ASP A 11 14.51 -3.90 -4.52
CA ASP A 11 15.21 -2.71 -5.01
C ASP A 11 14.62 -2.13 -6.32
N GLY A 12 13.52 -2.69 -6.77
CA GLY A 12 12.77 -2.20 -7.94
C GLY A 12 11.84 -1.03 -7.61
N GLU A 13 11.14 -0.57 -8.64
CA GLU A 13 10.16 0.51 -8.51
C GLU A 13 8.94 0.09 -7.66
N ILE A 14 8.55 0.97 -6.75
CA ILE A 14 7.34 0.85 -5.93
C ILE A 14 6.42 2.02 -6.25
N THR A 15 5.18 1.75 -6.62
CA THR A 15 4.13 2.76 -6.71
C THR A 15 3.22 2.65 -5.48
N ILE A 16 3.15 3.74 -4.71
CA ILE A 16 2.20 3.91 -3.63
C ILE A 16 0.93 4.55 -4.21
N ILE A 17 -0.22 3.93 -3.95
CA ILE A 17 -1.54 4.44 -4.37
C ILE A 17 -2.29 4.81 -3.10
N PHE A 18 -2.67 6.08 -2.99
CA PHE A 18 -3.40 6.62 -1.83
C PHE A 18 -4.78 7.11 -2.26
N ASN A 19 -5.83 6.55 -1.65
CA ASN A 19 -7.21 7.01 -1.83
C ASN A 19 -7.56 8.02 -0.73
N PRO A 20 -7.80 9.31 -1.05
CA PRO A 20 -8.09 10.33 -0.06
C PRO A 20 -9.47 10.17 0.61
N ASN A 21 -10.33 9.30 0.08
CA ASN A 21 -11.68 9.02 0.57
C ASN A 21 -11.74 7.79 1.49
N GLU A 22 -10.58 7.15 1.73
CA GLU A 22 -10.43 6.01 2.64
C GLU A 22 -9.70 6.43 3.94
N GLY A 23 -9.53 5.47 4.84
CA GLY A 23 -8.94 5.72 6.15
C GLY A 23 -9.75 6.74 6.95
N ASN A 24 -9.08 7.74 7.50
CA ASN A 24 -9.73 8.84 8.23
C ASN A 24 -10.40 9.88 7.33
N LYS A 25 -10.31 9.73 6.01
CA LYS A 25 -10.85 10.64 4.98
C LYS A 25 -10.34 12.09 5.11
N GLY A 26 -9.30 12.31 5.87
CA GLY A 26 -8.77 13.64 6.20
C GLY A 26 -8.19 14.38 4.99
N MET A 27 -7.90 13.66 3.88
CA MET A 27 -7.42 14.24 2.61
C MET A 27 -8.53 14.39 1.56
N ALA A 28 -9.78 14.10 1.89
CA ALA A 28 -10.89 14.27 0.93
C ALA A 28 -10.96 15.73 0.43
N GLY A 29 -11.11 15.90 -0.90
CA GLY A 29 -11.16 17.21 -1.56
C GLY A 29 -9.84 17.99 -1.55
N ALA A 30 -8.71 17.41 -1.18
CA ALA A 30 -7.40 18.06 -1.26
C ALA A 30 -7.03 18.31 -2.73
N SER A 31 -6.49 19.51 -3.02
CA SER A 31 -5.99 19.89 -4.35
C SER A 31 -4.54 19.50 -4.59
N LYS A 32 -3.80 19.17 -3.53
CA LYS A 32 -2.41 18.70 -3.54
C LYS A 32 -2.25 17.60 -2.48
N CYS A 33 -1.32 16.70 -2.72
CA CYS A 33 -0.97 15.66 -1.78
C CYS A 33 0.55 15.48 -1.74
N TYR A 34 1.09 15.43 -0.53
CA TYR A 34 2.50 15.14 -0.24
C TYR A 34 2.57 14.01 0.78
N ALA A 35 3.65 13.25 0.72
CA ALA A 35 3.95 12.21 1.69
C ALA A 35 4.97 12.71 2.72
N HIS A 36 4.61 12.75 4.00
CA HIS A 36 5.61 12.62 5.04
C HIS A 36 5.89 11.14 5.20
N THR A 37 7.10 10.70 4.93
CA THR A 37 7.43 9.29 4.81
C THR A 37 8.84 8.97 5.32
N GLY A 38 8.97 7.80 5.92
CA GLY A 38 10.21 7.26 6.46
C GLY A 38 10.13 5.73 6.52
N LEU A 39 11.12 5.11 7.15
CA LEU A 39 11.24 3.67 7.24
C LEU A 39 11.16 3.18 8.69
N ILE A 40 10.49 2.06 8.91
CA ILE A 40 10.71 1.23 10.09
C ILE A 40 11.71 0.15 9.70
N THR A 41 12.81 0.10 10.43
CA THR A 41 13.94 -0.80 10.16
C THR A 41 14.18 -1.72 11.36
N SER A 42 15.17 -2.61 11.26
CA SER A 42 15.63 -3.40 12.41
C SER A 42 16.18 -2.54 13.57
N ALA A 43 16.60 -1.30 13.29
CA ALA A 43 17.07 -0.34 14.29
C ALA A 43 15.96 0.51 14.91
N SER A 44 14.72 0.39 14.46
CA SER A 44 13.57 1.10 15.03
C SER A 44 13.10 0.40 16.30
N SER A 45 12.89 1.17 17.37
CA SER A 45 12.43 0.67 18.67
C SER A 45 10.92 0.38 18.71
N ASN A 46 10.15 1.07 17.87
CA ASN A 46 8.69 0.91 17.71
C ASN A 46 8.24 1.56 16.39
N ASP A 47 6.94 1.48 16.08
CA ASP A 47 6.38 2.03 14.84
C ASP A 47 6.38 3.57 14.77
N GLY A 48 6.61 4.29 15.87
CA GLY A 48 6.82 5.73 15.89
C GLY A 48 8.28 6.16 15.66
N ASP A 49 9.23 5.23 15.73
CA ASP A 49 10.66 5.50 15.59
C ASP A 49 11.08 5.38 14.11
N TRP A 50 10.63 6.32 13.29
CA TRP A 50 10.92 6.36 11.87
C TRP A 50 12.38 6.70 11.60
N LYS A 51 13.04 5.90 10.77
CA LYS A 51 14.38 6.13 10.26
C LYS A 51 14.32 6.65 8.83
N HIS A 52 15.37 7.32 8.38
CA HIS A 52 15.51 7.78 6.99
C HIS A 52 14.27 8.57 6.49
N VAL A 53 13.74 9.45 7.33
CA VAL A 53 12.65 10.34 6.94
C VAL A 53 13.11 11.24 5.79
N VAL A 54 12.33 11.26 4.69
CA VAL A 54 12.75 11.92 3.45
C VAL A 54 12.79 13.43 3.59
N GLU A 55 11.78 14.00 4.25
CA GLU A 55 11.65 15.45 4.47
C GLU A 55 11.03 15.74 5.84
N GLY A 56 11.26 16.96 6.34
CA GLY A 56 10.59 17.43 7.55
C GLY A 56 9.08 17.47 7.39
N TRP A 57 8.39 17.48 8.52
CA TRP A 57 6.93 17.54 8.55
C TRP A 57 6.39 18.73 7.73
N ARG A 58 5.46 18.46 6.82
CA ARG A 58 4.82 19.43 5.90
C ARG A 58 5.79 20.18 4.99
N THR A 59 6.97 19.65 4.72
CA THR A 59 7.89 20.18 3.72
C THR A 59 7.42 19.77 2.33
N ASN A 60 7.26 20.75 1.43
CA ASN A 60 6.79 20.53 0.07
C ASN A 60 7.98 20.39 -0.87
N THR A 61 8.26 19.18 -1.31
CA THR A 61 9.27 18.91 -2.36
C THR A 61 8.67 18.09 -3.49
N ALA A 62 9.27 18.18 -4.66
CA ALA A 62 8.88 17.35 -5.80
C ALA A 62 9.05 15.86 -5.49
N LYS A 63 10.01 15.51 -4.62
CA LYS A 63 10.30 14.12 -4.23
C LYS A 63 9.17 13.47 -3.45
N THR A 64 8.44 14.24 -2.64
CA THR A 64 7.36 13.76 -1.79
C THR A 64 5.96 14.09 -2.33
N GLN A 65 5.88 14.86 -3.43
CA GLN A 65 4.62 15.23 -4.04
C GLN A 65 4.00 14.07 -4.81
N LEU A 66 2.75 13.75 -4.51
CA LEU A 66 1.98 12.77 -5.24
C LEU A 66 1.33 13.39 -6.47
N THR A 67 1.21 12.59 -7.52
CA THR A 67 0.48 12.94 -8.76
C THR A 67 -0.95 12.42 -8.68
N LYS A 68 -1.92 13.22 -9.13
CA LYS A 68 -3.32 12.81 -9.20
C LYS A 68 -3.51 11.75 -10.27
N ASP A 69 -4.26 10.68 -9.95
CA ASP A 69 -4.62 9.59 -10.85
C ASP A 69 -6.07 9.15 -10.60
N GLY A 70 -6.99 9.67 -11.40
CA GLY A 70 -8.41 9.51 -11.16
C GLY A 70 -8.81 10.05 -9.78
N ASP A 71 -9.44 9.22 -8.96
CA ASP A 71 -9.80 9.57 -7.58
C ASP A 71 -8.65 9.39 -6.58
N ASN A 72 -7.58 8.74 -7.00
CA ASN A 72 -6.40 8.44 -6.18
C ASN A 72 -5.25 9.43 -6.38
N TRP A 73 -4.24 9.26 -5.55
CA TRP A 73 -2.94 9.91 -5.63
C TRP A 73 -1.85 8.85 -5.73
N LYS A 74 -0.81 9.10 -6.54
CA LYS A 74 0.33 8.19 -6.75
C LYS A 74 1.64 8.83 -6.38
N LEU A 75 2.49 8.07 -5.66
CA LEU A 75 3.89 8.34 -5.44
C LEU A 75 4.71 7.20 -6.01
N VAL A 76 5.68 7.53 -6.88
CA VAL A 76 6.62 6.55 -7.42
C VAL A 76 7.94 6.62 -6.63
N ILE A 77 8.38 5.49 -6.15
CA ILE A 77 9.65 5.28 -5.45
C ILE A 77 10.50 4.38 -6.36
N PRO A 78 11.43 4.93 -7.17
CA PRO A 78 12.16 4.14 -8.17
C PRO A 78 13.04 3.03 -7.58
N ASN A 79 13.62 3.28 -6.42
CA ASN A 79 14.41 2.35 -5.62
C ASN A 79 14.30 2.76 -4.16
N ILE A 80 13.90 1.86 -3.28
CA ILE A 80 13.64 2.17 -1.88
C ILE A 80 14.87 2.68 -1.14
N TYR A 81 16.05 2.11 -1.41
CA TYR A 81 17.30 2.48 -0.74
C TYR A 81 17.78 3.87 -1.15
N GLU A 82 17.71 4.18 -2.45
CA GLU A 82 18.08 5.49 -2.99
C GLU A 82 17.08 6.58 -2.56
N TYR A 83 15.79 6.26 -2.63
CA TYR A 83 14.73 7.20 -2.26
C TYR A 83 14.83 7.62 -0.80
N TYR A 84 15.08 6.69 0.10
CA TYR A 84 15.20 6.96 1.55
C TYR A 84 16.64 7.25 1.98
N ASN A 85 17.58 7.31 1.05
CA ASN A 85 19.02 7.53 1.34
C ASN A 85 19.52 6.62 2.47
N CYS A 86 19.29 5.32 2.32
CA CYS A 86 19.74 4.32 3.28
C CYS A 86 20.62 3.24 2.62
N PRO A 87 21.55 2.64 3.36
CA PRO A 87 22.37 1.55 2.85
C PRO A 87 21.52 0.36 2.39
N THR A 88 21.96 -0.33 1.32
CA THR A 88 21.29 -1.55 0.83
C THR A 88 21.34 -2.71 1.83
N THR A 89 22.19 -2.62 2.84
CA THR A 89 22.28 -3.57 3.96
C THR A 89 21.25 -3.29 5.06
N THR A 90 20.49 -2.18 4.97
CA THR A 90 19.45 -1.84 5.95
C THR A 90 18.30 -2.84 5.84
N GLU A 91 17.97 -3.51 6.93
CA GLU A 91 16.77 -4.34 6.99
C GLU A 91 15.53 -3.47 7.19
N ILE A 92 14.83 -3.22 6.08
CA ILE A 92 13.58 -2.45 6.08
C ILE A 92 12.43 -3.41 6.41
N LYS A 93 11.61 -3.05 7.41
CA LYS A 93 10.43 -3.80 7.83
C LYS A 93 9.15 -3.21 7.27
N LYS A 94 9.03 -1.87 7.30
CA LYS A 94 7.84 -1.15 6.82
C LYS A 94 8.25 0.18 6.17
N ILE A 95 7.42 0.66 5.26
CA ILE A 95 7.43 2.05 4.81
C ILE A 95 6.30 2.76 5.55
N ALA A 96 6.60 3.88 6.19
CA ALA A 96 5.66 4.65 6.98
C ALA A 96 5.22 5.91 6.24
N PHE A 97 3.94 6.28 6.37
CA PHE A 97 3.33 7.43 5.71
C PHE A 97 2.35 8.18 6.61
N VAL A 98 2.38 9.51 6.50
CA VAL A 98 1.25 10.39 6.73
C VAL A 98 1.13 11.27 5.49
N PHE A 99 -0.04 11.31 4.86
CA PHE A 99 -0.28 12.18 3.71
C PHE A 99 -0.78 13.54 4.17
N HIS A 100 -0.42 14.62 3.47
CA HIS A 100 -0.82 15.97 3.83
C HIS A 100 -0.97 16.87 2.60
N ASP A 101 -1.66 18.00 2.77
CA ASP A 101 -1.95 18.97 1.69
C ASP A 101 -0.86 20.05 1.54
N GLY A 102 0.26 19.91 2.26
CA GLY A 102 1.43 20.76 2.14
C GLY A 102 1.58 21.79 3.27
N ALA A 103 2.58 22.65 3.13
CA ALA A 103 2.86 23.72 4.09
C ALA A 103 1.67 24.69 4.19
N GLY A 104 1.31 25.04 5.43
CA GLY A 104 0.17 25.91 5.71
C GLY A 104 -1.20 25.22 5.58
N GLY A 105 -1.26 23.99 5.10
CA GLY A 105 -2.48 23.21 5.08
C GLY A 105 -2.80 22.57 6.44
N SER A 106 -4.00 21.98 6.55
CA SER A 106 -4.48 21.34 7.78
C SER A 106 -4.93 19.89 7.58
N LYS A 107 -4.97 19.42 6.32
CA LYS A 107 -5.45 18.06 5.99
C LYS A 107 -4.37 17.02 6.26
N GLU A 108 -4.80 15.86 6.78
CA GLU A 108 -3.93 14.71 7.04
C GLU A 108 -4.64 13.40 6.69
N GLY A 109 -3.99 12.59 5.85
CA GLY A 109 -4.42 11.23 5.49
C GLY A 109 -3.73 10.21 6.38
N LYS A 110 -4.53 9.52 7.18
CA LYS A 110 -4.14 8.49 8.15
C LYS A 110 -5.08 7.29 8.06
N THR A 111 -4.83 6.26 8.84
CA THR A 111 -5.77 5.14 9.02
C THR A 111 -7.11 5.62 9.62
N ALA A 112 -8.14 4.79 9.57
CA ALA A 112 -9.46 5.13 10.09
C ALA A 112 -9.45 5.44 11.60
N ASP A 113 -8.53 4.83 12.35
CA ASP A 113 -8.31 5.07 13.78
C ASP A 113 -7.30 6.20 14.06
N GLY A 114 -6.91 6.96 13.03
CA GLY A 114 -6.05 8.16 13.15
C GLY A 114 -4.57 7.88 13.32
N LYS A 115 -4.12 6.65 13.11
CA LYS A 115 -2.71 6.27 13.15
C LYS A 115 -2.01 6.46 11.81
N ASP A 116 -0.68 6.35 11.84
CA ASP A 116 0.15 6.36 10.64
C ASP A 116 -0.15 5.16 9.74
N ILE A 117 0.06 5.33 8.45
CA ILE A 117 -0.17 4.28 7.45
C ILE A 117 1.15 3.54 7.22
N PHE A 118 1.11 2.21 7.26
CA PHE A 118 2.29 1.38 7.02
C PHE A 118 2.09 0.46 5.81
N VAL A 119 3.13 0.35 5.00
CA VAL A 119 3.30 -0.70 3.99
C VAL A 119 4.34 -1.67 4.52
N GLU A 120 3.92 -2.86 4.90
CA GLU A 120 4.80 -3.89 5.44
C GLU A 120 5.58 -4.58 4.32
N LEU A 121 6.87 -4.85 4.55
CA LEU A 121 7.69 -5.65 3.66
C LEU A 121 7.66 -7.11 4.13
N ALA A 122 7.21 -7.99 3.23
CA ALA A 122 7.16 -9.43 3.48
C ALA A 122 8.57 -10.04 3.56
N ASP A 123 8.71 -11.12 4.30
CA ASP A 123 9.95 -11.91 4.29
C ASP A 123 10.20 -12.50 2.89
N LYS A 124 11.46 -12.83 2.60
CA LYS A 124 11.82 -13.50 1.35
C LYS A 124 11.17 -14.88 1.29
N GLY A 125 10.68 -15.25 0.11
CA GLY A 125 10.05 -16.53 -0.14
C GLY A 125 8.61 -16.40 -0.66
N LEU A 126 7.80 -17.43 -0.46
CA LEU A 126 6.39 -17.40 -0.86
C LEU A 126 5.58 -16.52 0.09
N ALA A 127 5.08 -15.43 -0.45
CA ALA A 127 4.03 -14.63 0.19
C ALA A 127 2.86 -14.47 -0.78
N VAL A 128 1.65 -14.32 -0.25
CA VAL A 128 0.43 -14.16 -1.02
C VAL A 128 -0.37 -12.96 -0.53
N SER A 129 -1.06 -12.30 -1.44
CA SER A 129 -2.02 -11.24 -1.14
C SER A 129 -3.26 -11.39 -2.00
N ILE A 130 -4.37 -10.78 -1.57
CA ILE A 130 -5.57 -10.59 -2.38
C ILE A 130 -5.77 -9.09 -2.58
N ASN A 131 -6.25 -8.68 -3.76
CA ASN A 131 -6.59 -7.28 -4.01
C ASN A 131 -7.74 -6.84 -3.10
N GLU A 132 -7.72 -5.58 -2.70
CA GLU A 132 -8.89 -4.94 -2.10
C GLU A 132 -9.97 -4.75 -3.16
N PHE A 133 -11.22 -4.86 -2.74
CA PHE A 133 -12.40 -4.55 -3.55
C PHE A 133 -13.37 -3.72 -2.72
N ALA A 134 -14.19 -2.90 -3.40
CA ALA A 134 -15.16 -2.05 -2.74
C ALA A 134 -16.16 -2.88 -1.92
N GLU A 135 -16.68 -2.30 -0.83
CA GLU A 135 -17.75 -2.91 -0.05
C GLU A 135 -18.93 -3.29 -0.95
N ILE A 136 -19.39 -4.52 -0.84
CA ILE A 136 -20.50 -5.04 -1.64
C ILE A 136 -21.80 -4.73 -0.92
N THR A 137 -22.48 -3.70 -1.38
CA THR A 137 -23.76 -3.23 -0.79
C THR A 137 -25.01 -3.83 -1.47
N SER A 138 -24.83 -4.53 -2.60
CA SER A 138 -25.93 -5.09 -3.38
C SER A 138 -25.67 -6.53 -3.76
N LEU A 139 -26.70 -7.38 -3.67
CA LEU A 139 -26.64 -8.74 -4.18
C LEU A 139 -26.49 -8.74 -5.71
N ASN A 140 -25.93 -9.81 -6.24
CA ASN A 140 -25.62 -9.99 -7.67
C ASN A 140 -24.58 -9.00 -8.22
N THR A 141 -23.83 -8.31 -7.36
CA THR A 141 -22.69 -7.51 -7.77
C THR A 141 -21.54 -8.43 -8.17
N LYS A 142 -21.04 -8.23 -9.38
CA LYS A 142 -19.84 -8.91 -9.87
C LYS A 142 -18.58 -8.23 -9.36
N VAL A 143 -17.67 -8.99 -8.79
CA VAL A 143 -16.39 -8.52 -8.28
C VAL A 143 -15.26 -9.34 -8.87
N THR A 144 -14.20 -8.69 -9.32
CA THR A 144 -12.97 -9.36 -9.76
C THR A 144 -12.05 -9.54 -8.56
N LEU A 145 -11.84 -10.78 -8.16
CA LEU A 145 -10.91 -11.17 -7.09
C LEU A 145 -9.57 -11.53 -7.72
N THR A 146 -8.49 -10.88 -7.28
CA THR A 146 -7.13 -11.14 -7.76
C THR A 146 -6.22 -11.51 -6.61
N GLY A 147 -5.72 -12.74 -6.61
CA GLY A 147 -4.67 -13.20 -5.70
C GLY A 147 -3.31 -13.09 -6.38
N ASN A 148 -2.30 -12.64 -5.64
CA ASN A 148 -0.92 -12.53 -6.11
C ASN A 148 0.00 -13.34 -5.20
N ALA A 149 1.06 -13.90 -5.77
CA ALA A 149 2.13 -14.57 -5.06
C ALA A 149 3.50 -14.04 -5.52
N THR A 150 4.46 -14.02 -4.63
CA THR A 150 5.82 -13.53 -4.89
C THR A 150 6.64 -14.50 -5.76
N VAL A 151 6.30 -15.77 -5.73
CA VAL A 151 6.92 -16.81 -6.57
C VAL A 151 5.83 -17.70 -7.17
N SER A 152 6.14 -18.40 -8.27
CA SER A 152 5.20 -19.33 -8.88
C SER A 152 4.81 -20.43 -7.91
N ALA A 153 3.52 -20.60 -7.69
CA ALA A 153 2.93 -21.54 -6.74
C ALA A 153 1.59 -22.07 -7.26
N SER A 154 1.08 -23.12 -6.64
CA SER A 154 -0.31 -23.54 -6.83
C SER A 154 -1.21 -22.66 -5.97
N LEU A 155 -1.99 -21.81 -6.61
CA LEU A 155 -2.89 -20.86 -5.97
C LEU A 155 -4.31 -21.43 -5.96
N THR A 156 -5.00 -21.32 -4.83
CA THR A 156 -6.39 -21.74 -4.68
C THR A 156 -7.20 -20.61 -4.06
N LEU A 157 -8.21 -20.13 -4.78
CA LEU A 157 -9.20 -19.20 -4.25
C LEU A 157 -10.35 -19.99 -3.64
N LYS A 158 -10.68 -19.68 -2.39
CA LYS A 158 -11.83 -20.24 -1.68
C LYS A 158 -12.76 -19.12 -1.23
N ILE A 159 -14.07 -19.37 -1.32
CA ILE A 159 -15.12 -18.50 -0.78
C ILE A 159 -15.99 -19.36 0.14
N ASN A 160 -16.14 -18.95 1.39
CA ASN A 160 -16.85 -19.72 2.43
C ASN A 160 -16.36 -21.17 2.55
N GLY A 161 -15.04 -21.38 2.35
CA GLY A 161 -14.42 -22.70 2.42
C GLY A 161 -14.46 -23.52 1.13
N GLU A 162 -15.31 -23.17 0.17
CA GLU A 162 -15.43 -23.85 -1.12
C GLU A 162 -14.41 -23.32 -2.13
N THR A 163 -13.75 -24.24 -2.85
CA THR A 163 -12.81 -23.86 -3.91
C THR A 163 -13.56 -23.37 -5.15
N VAL A 164 -13.34 -22.12 -5.53
CA VAL A 164 -13.97 -21.51 -6.71
C VAL A 164 -13.01 -21.41 -7.90
N LYS A 165 -11.71 -21.37 -7.65
CA LYS A 165 -10.69 -21.31 -8.70
C LYS A 165 -9.34 -21.85 -8.23
N THR A 166 -8.60 -22.49 -9.14
CA THR A 166 -7.17 -22.85 -8.97
C THR A 166 -6.38 -22.38 -10.18
N ALA A 167 -5.12 -22.04 -9.96
CA ALA A 167 -4.15 -21.71 -11.01
C ALA A 167 -2.74 -22.00 -10.51
N THR A 168 -1.80 -22.20 -11.44
CA THR A 168 -0.37 -22.26 -11.15
C THR A 168 0.29 -21.02 -11.73
N GLY A 169 1.09 -20.33 -10.94
CA GLY A 169 1.76 -19.08 -11.34
C GLY A 169 1.88 -18.11 -10.18
N THR A 170 2.12 -16.86 -10.52
CA THR A 170 2.23 -15.75 -9.54
C THR A 170 0.94 -14.94 -9.39
N GLN A 171 -0.08 -15.25 -10.18
CA GLN A 171 -1.36 -14.57 -10.11
C GLN A 171 -2.52 -15.52 -10.41
N LEU A 172 -3.63 -15.31 -9.71
CA LEU A 172 -4.92 -15.94 -9.97
C LEU A 172 -5.99 -14.85 -9.98
N THR A 173 -6.76 -14.74 -11.07
CA THR A 173 -7.88 -13.80 -11.17
C THR A 173 -9.18 -14.57 -11.41
N HIS A 174 -10.24 -14.17 -10.73
CA HIS A 174 -11.55 -14.77 -10.84
C HIS A 174 -12.67 -13.75 -10.63
N ASP A 175 -13.61 -13.70 -11.56
CA ASP A 175 -14.84 -12.93 -11.42
C ASP A 175 -15.85 -13.73 -10.62
N TYR A 176 -16.31 -13.17 -9.51
CA TYR A 176 -17.29 -13.79 -8.64
C TYR A 176 -18.51 -12.89 -8.45
N THR A 177 -19.69 -13.49 -8.42
CA THR A 177 -20.97 -12.77 -8.17
C THR A 177 -21.54 -13.24 -6.84
N PHE A 178 -21.66 -12.33 -5.89
CA PHE A 178 -22.22 -12.61 -4.58
C PHE A 178 -23.75 -12.64 -4.68
N ALA A 179 -24.33 -13.85 -4.70
CA ALA A 179 -25.76 -14.07 -4.85
C ALA A 179 -26.53 -14.15 -3.50
N LYS A 180 -25.80 -14.18 -2.38
CA LYS A 180 -26.37 -14.28 -1.02
C LYS A 180 -25.63 -13.34 -0.08
N GLN A 181 -26.34 -12.78 0.87
CA GLN A 181 -25.76 -12.06 1.98
C GLN A 181 -25.08 -13.08 2.92
N GLY A 182 -23.83 -12.78 3.31
CA GLY A 182 -23.07 -13.60 4.26
C GLY A 182 -23.37 -13.23 5.70
#